data_12c71487f587af3cbcefd278b4efe054
#
_entry.id   12c71487f587af3cbcefd278b4efe054
#
_cell.length_a   1.000
_cell.length_b   1.000
_cell.length_c   1.000
_cell.angle_alpha   90.00
_cell.angle_beta   90.00
_cell.angle_gamma   90.00
#
_symmetry.space_group_name_H-M   'P 1'
#
loop_
_entity.id
_entity.type
_entity.pdbx_description
1 polymer ?
#
loop_
_entity_poly.entity_id
_entity_poly.type
_entity_poly.pdbx_seq_one_letter_code
_entity_poly.pdbx_strand_id
1 'polypeptide(L)'
;VSTMREVLKTLHDHYKYPVDIEFTINFSENGEFLINLLQCRPLQSKGTGIAGVKIPEVPEEKMFMKLFKNTMGGPTKMEFHTVVIVDAKGYAEMPYKENFSVANAIHAVNTYAGQNKKSLMILGPGRWGTNSAELGIPVRYAQISNVNAIFEMSFESSGLMPELSFGSHFFQDLVETNTFYGAVFEKDSSEGVKSIYRPQVLENEKEVYDEIPDTIKALRNILKVYELEESRMVLVADSKWEETVCWKEKENPKSSK
;
A
#
# COMPACT_ATOMS: atom_id res chain seq x y z
N VAL A 1 22.06 14.97 -14.77
CA VAL A 1 21.66 13.54 -14.77
C VAL A 1 22.88 12.62 -14.70
N SER A 2 23.95 12.85 -15.51
CA SER A 2 25.17 12.02 -15.50
C SER A 2 25.84 12.00 -14.11
N THR A 3 26.04 13.15 -13.51
CA THR A 3 26.66 13.30 -12.18
C THR A 3 25.90 12.55 -11.09
N MET A 4 24.56 12.62 -11.07
CA MET A 4 23.75 11.86 -10.09
C MET A 4 23.85 10.35 -10.32
N ARG A 5 23.97 9.90 -11.57
CA ARG A 5 24.20 8.48 -11.85
C ARG A 5 25.53 8.00 -11.30
N GLU A 6 26.58 8.82 -11.41
CA GLU A 6 27.91 8.52 -10.86
C GLU A 6 27.88 8.52 -9.32
N VAL A 7 27.20 9.47 -8.70
CA VAL A 7 26.99 9.52 -7.23
C VAL A 7 26.31 8.25 -6.75
N LEU A 8 25.16 7.91 -7.33
CA LEU A 8 24.40 6.71 -6.94
C LEU A 8 25.20 5.43 -7.18
N LYS A 9 25.93 5.35 -8.29
CA LYS A 9 26.80 4.20 -8.57
C LYS A 9 27.91 4.07 -7.53
N THR A 10 28.60 5.16 -7.20
CA THR A 10 29.67 5.18 -6.21
C THR A 10 29.18 4.72 -4.84
N LEU A 11 28.01 5.25 -4.42
CA LEU A 11 27.37 4.86 -3.17
C LEU A 11 26.94 3.39 -3.19
N HIS A 12 26.30 2.94 -4.26
CA HIS A 12 25.92 1.53 -4.42
C HIS A 12 27.14 0.60 -4.34
N ASP A 13 28.23 0.96 -5.03
CA ASP A 13 29.46 0.16 -5.03
C ASP A 13 30.14 0.12 -3.67
N HIS A 14 30.02 1.20 -2.89
CA HIS A 14 30.54 1.26 -1.52
C HIS A 14 29.72 0.45 -0.52
N TYR A 15 28.40 0.67 -0.52
CA TYR A 15 27.48 -0.04 0.39
C TYR A 15 27.22 -1.49 -0.04
N LYS A 16 27.56 -1.87 -1.28
CA LYS A 16 27.20 -3.16 -1.91
C LYS A 16 25.71 -3.45 -1.87
N TYR A 17 24.90 -2.40 -1.84
CA TYR A 17 23.46 -2.44 -1.70
C TYR A 17 22.83 -1.19 -2.33
N PRO A 18 21.60 -1.26 -2.87
CA PRO A 18 20.86 -0.07 -3.31
C PRO A 18 20.75 0.95 -2.16
N VAL A 19 20.89 2.23 -2.51
CA VAL A 19 20.83 3.32 -1.54
C VAL A 19 19.72 4.29 -1.88
N ASP A 20 19.13 4.87 -0.84
CA ASP A 20 18.28 6.04 -0.87
C ASP A 20 19.09 7.27 -0.44
N ILE A 21 18.91 8.38 -1.13
CA ILE A 21 19.67 9.62 -0.85
C ILE A 21 18.76 10.84 -0.83
N GLU A 22 19.03 11.74 0.09
CA GLU A 22 18.51 13.11 0.06
C GLU A 22 19.62 14.08 -0.34
N PHE A 23 19.32 15.01 -1.24
CA PHE A 23 20.30 15.96 -1.72
C PHE A 23 19.64 17.30 -2.09
N THR A 24 20.48 18.36 -2.11
CA THR A 24 20.11 19.65 -2.70
C THR A 24 21.01 19.98 -3.86
N ILE A 25 20.49 20.71 -4.84
CA ILE A 25 21.27 21.25 -5.95
C ILE A 25 21.14 22.77 -5.88
N ASN A 26 22.28 23.44 -5.79
CA ASN A 26 22.39 24.90 -5.89
C ASN A 26 23.01 25.27 -7.24
N PHE A 27 22.40 26.21 -7.93
CA PHE A 27 22.91 26.75 -9.19
C PHE A 27 23.48 28.13 -8.97
N SER A 28 24.62 28.40 -9.54
CA SER A 28 25.24 29.74 -9.61
C SER A 28 24.72 30.52 -10.83
N GLU A 29 24.93 31.82 -10.86
CA GLU A 29 24.50 32.69 -11.97
C GLU A 29 25.15 32.33 -13.32
N ASN A 30 26.31 31.74 -13.31
CA ASN A 30 27.02 31.23 -14.48
C ASN A 30 26.64 29.80 -14.90
N GLY A 31 25.63 29.20 -14.25
CA GLY A 31 25.10 27.87 -14.62
C GLY A 31 25.91 26.69 -14.08
N GLU A 32 26.93 26.94 -13.24
CA GLU A 32 27.56 25.87 -12.47
C GLU A 32 26.63 25.37 -11.40
N PHE A 33 26.75 24.11 -11.01
CA PHE A 33 25.93 23.55 -9.95
C PHE A 33 26.76 22.84 -8.88
N LEU A 34 26.26 22.87 -7.66
CA LEU A 34 26.80 22.16 -6.51
C LEU A 34 25.73 21.22 -5.97
N ILE A 35 26.08 19.95 -5.82
CA ILE A 35 25.23 18.94 -5.20
C ILE A 35 25.71 18.72 -3.77
N ASN A 36 24.81 18.91 -2.80
CA ASN A 36 25.06 18.59 -1.41
C ASN A 36 24.26 17.32 -1.05
N LEU A 37 24.97 16.25 -0.75
CA LEU A 37 24.35 15.04 -0.21
C LEU A 37 24.02 15.29 1.26
N LEU A 38 22.72 15.26 1.60
CA LEU A 38 22.22 15.51 2.95
C LEU A 38 22.08 14.21 3.75
N GLN A 39 21.68 13.14 3.09
CA GLN A 39 21.50 11.85 3.70
C GLN A 39 21.77 10.73 2.69
N CYS A 40 22.32 9.61 3.18
CA CYS A 40 22.44 8.36 2.45
C CYS A 40 22.13 7.21 3.39
N ARG A 41 21.18 6.36 3.00
CA ARG A 41 20.80 5.15 3.73
C ARG A 41 20.83 3.95 2.79
N PRO A 42 21.24 2.75 3.26
CA PRO A 42 20.94 1.54 2.50
C PRO A 42 19.42 1.42 2.31
N LEU A 43 19.00 1.23 1.08
CA LEU A 43 17.59 0.99 0.77
C LEU A 43 17.23 -0.36 1.39
N GLN A 44 16.53 -0.35 2.52
CA GLN A 44 16.13 -1.58 3.20
C GLN A 44 14.99 -2.25 2.41
N SER A 45 15.31 -2.81 1.27
CA SER A 45 14.45 -3.78 0.63
C SER A 45 14.67 -5.13 1.31
N LYS A 46 14.09 -5.34 2.46
CA LYS A 46 13.91 -6.69 3.00
C LYS A 46 12.85 -7.39 2.15
N GLY A 47 13.17 -7.64 0.90
CA GLY A 47 12.46 -8.66 0.17
C GLY A 47 12.52 -9.92 1.01
N THR A 48 11.42 -10.62 1.15
CA THR A 48 11.33 -11.89 1.89
C THR A 48 12.23 -12.99 1.30
N GLY A 49 13.19 -12.61 0.45
CA GLY A 49 14.24 -13.48 -0.07
C GLY A 49 13.75 -14.69 -0.87
N ILE A 50 12.47 -14.71 -1.25
CA ILE A 50 11.91 -15.81 -2.03
C ILE A 50 12.32 -15.62 -3.49
N ALA A 51 13.53 -16.05 -3.82
CA ALA A 51 13.98 -16.10 -5.20
C ALA A 51 13.04 -17.01 -6.01
N GLY A 52 12.54 -16.51 -7.15
CA GLY A 52 11.78 -17.32 -8.10
C GLY A 52 10.27 -17.47 -7.79
N VAL A 53 9.68 -16.54 -7.03
CA VAL A 53 8.21 -16.49 -6.90
C VAL A 53 7.62 -16.27 -8.29
N LYS A 54 6.78 -17.20 -8.70
CA LYS A 54 6.00 -17.08 -9.95
C LYS A 54 4.54 -16.85 -9.59
N ILE A 55 3.91 -15.94 -10.29
CA ILE A 55 2.47 -15.74 -10.19
C ILE A 55 1.77 -16.94 -10.81
N PRO A 56 0.90 -17.64 -10.06
CA PRO A 56 0.11 -18.75 -10.62
C PRO A 56 -0.97 -18.22 -11.58
N GLU A 57 -1.51 -19.10 -12.40
CA GLU A 57 -2.74 -18.78 -13.12
C GLU A 57 -3.90 -18.66 -12.12
N VAL A 58 -4.49 -17.48 -12.04
CA VAL A 58 -5.60 -17.16 -11.13
C VAL A 58 -6.88 -17.00 -11.94
N PRO A 59 -7.93 -17.80 -11.65
CA PRO A 59 -9.24 -17.62 -12.26
C PRO A 59 -9.78 -16.20 -12.01
N GLU A 60 -10.40 -15.61 -13.03
CA GLU A 60 -10.89 -14.22 -12.96
C GLU A 60 -11.87 -13.97 -11.83
N GLU A 61 -12.72 -14.93 -11.52
CA GLU A 61 -13.73 -14.85 -10.48
C GLU A 61 -13.14 -14.84 -9.05
N LYS A 62 -11.88 -15.25 -8.90
CA LYS A 62 -11.15 -15.21 -7.63
C LYS A 62 -10.21 -14.01 -7.53
N MET A 63 -9.89 -13.38 -8.66
CA MET A 63 -8.94 -12.30 -8.74
C MET A 63 -9.50 -11.02 -8.12
N PHE A 64 -8.93 -10.61 -7.00
CA PHE A 64 -9.29 -9.36 -6.34
C PHE A 64 -8.61 -8.14 -6.98
N MET A 65 -7.29 -8.24 -7.21
CA MET A 65 -6.55 -7.21 -7.92
C MET A 65 -5.37 -7.77 -8.70
N LYS A 66 -5.00 -7.03 -9.76
CA LYS A 66 -3.78 -7.23 -10.51
C LYS A 66 -3.16 -5.87 -10.84
N LEU A 67 -1.92 -5.69 -10.46
CA LEU A 67 -1.16 -4.45 -10.63
C LEU A 67 0.03 -4.68 -11.53
N PHE A 68 0.38 -3.66 -12.32
CA PHE A 68 1.54 -3.67 -13.19
C PHE A 68 2.45 -2.52 -12.79
N LYS A 69 3.70 -2.80 -12.39
CA LYS A 69 4.78 -1.86 -12.06
C LYS A 69 4.54 -0.90 -10.87
N ASN A 70 3.34 -0.79 -10.34
CA ASN A 70 3.00 0.21 -9.31
C ASN A 70 2.99 -0.41 -7.91
N THR A 71 4.04 -1.16 -7.58
CA THR A 71 4.19 -1.80 -6.27
C THR A 71 5.61 -1.66 -5.74
N MET A 72 5.75 -1.68 -4.42
CA MET A 72 7.02 -1.75 -3.71
C MET A 72 6.93 -2.73 -2.54
N GLY A 73 8.00 -3.45 -2.27
CA GLY A 73 8.07 -4.44 -1.21
C GLY A 73 8.86 -5.70 -1.59
N GLY A 74 9.39 -5.77 -2.82
CA GLY A 74 10.15 -6.90 -3.34
C GLY A 74 9.31 -8.13 -3.73
N PRO A 75 9.97 -9.14 -4.32
CA PRO A 75 9.32 -10.40 -4.62
C PRO A 75 8.80 -11.02 -3.32
N THR A 76 7.50 -11.25 -3.25
CA THR A 76 6.89 -11.73 -2.01
C THR A 76 5.65 -12.57 -2.26
N LYS A 77 5.33 -13.41 -1.26
CA LYS A 77 4.03 -14.03 -1.10
C LYS A 77 3.51 -13.70 0.29
N MET A 78 2.32 -13.13 0.36
CA MET A 78 1.66 -12.74 1.61
C MET A 78 0.24 -13.28 1.65
N GLU A 79 -0.25 -13.50 2.87
CA GLU A 79 -1.61 -13.99 3.12
C GLU A 79 -2.29 -13.08 4.13
N PHE A 80 -3.55 -12.75 3.89
CA PHE A 80 -4.31 -11.82 4.73
C PHE A 80 -5.65 -12.43 5.12
N HIS A 81 -6.00 -12.24 6.39
CA HIS A 81 -7.27 -12.69 6.99
C HIS A 81 -8.20 -11.52 7.29
N THR A 82 -7.68 -10.30 7.30
CA THR A 82 -8.48 -9.09 7.47
C THR A 82 -8.20 -8.13 6.31
N VAL A 83 -9.28 -7.65 5.68
CA VAL A 83 -9.21 -6.69 4.58
C VAL A 83 -10.05 -5.47 4.92
N VAL A 84 -9.47 -4.29 4.81
CA VAL A 84 -10.17 -3.02 4.98
C VAL A 84 -10.22 -2.28 3.67
N ILE A 85 -11.40 -1.86 3.28
CA ILE A 85 -11.60 -1.03 2.09
C ILE A 85 -12.31 0.25 2.51
N VAL A 86 -11.69 1.40 2.20
CA VAL A 86 -12.36 2.70 2.29
C VAL A 86 -13.00 3.00 0.94
N ASP A 87 -14.33 3.12 0.93
CA ASP A 87 -15.07 3.49 -0.28
C ASP A 87 -14.69 4.89 -0.75
N ALA A 88 -14.17 4.98 -1.97
CA ALA A 88 -13.63 6.22 -2.50
C ALA A 88 -14.70 7.30 -2.67
N LYS A 89 -15.90 6.92 -3.13
CA LYS A 89 -17.00 7.86 -3.35
C LYS A 89 -17.55 8.35 -2.02
N GLY A 90 -17.86 7.45 -1.11
CA GLY A 90 -18.36 7.81 0.22
C GLY A 90 -17.37 8.69 0.99
N TYR A 91 -16.06 8.38 0.88
CA TYR A 91 -15.00 9.20 1.49
C TYR A 91 -14.94 10.62 0.91
N ALA A 92 -15.02 10.76 -0.42
CA ALA A 92 -15.00 12.06 -1.09
C ALA A 92 -16.24 12.93 -0.79
N GLU A 93 -17.39 12.31 -0.54
CA GLU A 93 -18.64 12.98 -0.20
C GLU A 93 -18.73 13.39 1.29
N MET A 94 -17.79 12.90 2.14
CA MET A 94 -17.77 13.23 3.57
C MET A 94 -17.40 14.70 3.82
N PRO A 95 -18.01 15.34 4.85
CA PRO A 95 -17.51 16.61 5.34
C PRO A 95 -16.04 16.52 5.76
N TYR A 96 -15.21 17.48 5.37
CA TYR A 96 -13.76 17.50 5.60
C TYR A 96 -13.35 17.13 7.04
N LYS A 97 -14.09 17.64 8.04
CA LYS A 97 -13.79 17.35 9.46
C LYS A 97 -14.04 15.89 9.84
N GLU A 98 -14.94 15.22 9.14
CA GLU A 98 -15.31 13.83 9.43
C GLU A 98 -14.31 12.82 8.83
N ASN A 99 -13.54 13.22 7.81
CA ASN A 99 -12.54 12.36 7.20
C ASN A 99 -11.48 11.88 8.21
N PHE A 100 -11.19 12.68 9.25
CA PHE A 100 -10.31 12.26 10.35
C PHE A 100 -10.89 11.12 11.20
N SER A 101 -12.21 10.95 11.21
CA SER A 101 -12.85 9.81 11.89
C SER A 101 -12.52 8.48 11.22
N VAL A 102 -12.32 8.48 9.88
CA VAL A 102 -11.88 7.30 9.13
C VAL A 102 -10.49 6.87 9.57
N ALA A 103 -9.55 7.82 9.75
CA ALA A 103 -8.21 7.50 10.26
C ALA A 103 -8.25 6.88 11.68
N ASN A 104 -9.13 7.38 12.55
CA ASN A 104 -9.33 6.82 13.89
C ASN A 104 -9.96 5.42 13.83
N ALA A 105 -10.90 5.22 12.92
CA ALA A 105 -11.52 3.91 12.71
C ALA A 105 -10.49 2.89 12.21
N ILE A 106 -9.63 3.26 11.27
CA ILE A 106 -8.53 2.43 10.79
C ILE A 106 -7.56 2.09 11.91
N HIS A 107 -7.25 3.05 12.81
CA HIS A 107 -6.42 2.78 13.98
C HIS A 107 -7.05 1.72 14.91
N ALA A 108 -8.36 1.76 15.12
CA ALA A 108 -9.03 0.75 15.93
C ALA A 108 -8.97 -0.64 15.27
N VAL A 109 -9.18 -0.74 13.94
CA VAL A 109 -9.00 -2.00 13.20
C VAL A 109 -7.56 -2.50 13.26
N ASN A 110 -6.58 -1.60 13.11
CA ASN A 110 -5.17 -1.92 13.24
C ASN A 110 -4.84 -2.49 14.63
N THR A 111 -5.41 -1.91 15.67
CA THR A 111 -5.23 -2.38 17.05
C THR A 111 -5.86 -3.77 17.24
N TYR A 112 -7.10 -3.97 16.75
CA TYR A 112 -7.78 -5.25 16.76
C TYR A 112 -6.97 -6.34 16.04
N ALA A 113 -6.48 -6.05 14.82
CA ALA A 113 -5.67 -6.99 14.06
C ALA A 113 -4.37 -7.36 14.80
N GLY A 114 -3.68 -6.39 15.40
CA GLY A 114 -2.47 -6.63 16.18
C GLY A 114 -2.72 -7.48 17.42
N GLN A 115 -3.78 -7.21 18.18
CA GLN A 115 -4.14 -7.99 19.37
C GLN A 115 -4.52 -9.44 19.05
N ASN A 116 -5.16 -9.66 17.90
CA ASN A 116 -5.59 -10.98 17.44
C ASN A 116 -4.57 -11.66 16.52
N LYS A 117 -3.40 -11.06 16.30
CA LYS A 117 -2.33 -11.57 15.41
C LYS A 117 -2.82 -11.87 14.00
N LYS A 118 -3.75 -11.04 13.50
CA LYS A 118 -4.31 -11.17 12.15
C LYS A 118 -3.49 -10.35 11.16
N SER A 119 -3.22 -10.93 10.02
CA SER A 119 -2.60 -10.20 8.90
C SER A 119 -3.63 -9.28 8.27
N LEU A 120 -3.25 -8.01 8.11
CA LEU A 120 -4.12 -6.91 7.71
C LEU A 120 -3.67 -6.28 6.40
N MET A 121 -4.60 -6.20 5.45
CA MET A 121 -4.46 -5.45 4.21
C MET A 121 -5.45 -4.29 4.21
N ILE A 122 -5.00 -3.09 3.85
CA ILE A 122 -5.85 -1.90 3.75
C ILE A 122 -5.78 -1.27 2.37
N LEU A 123 -6.94 -0.83 1.87
CA LEU A 123 -7.08 -0.11 0.60
C LEU A 123 -7.88 1.17 0.84
N GLY A 124 -7.45 2.28 0.24
CA GLY A 124 -8.18 3.54 0.40
C GLY A 124 -7.86 4.57 -0.67
N PRO A 125 -8.73 5.57 -0.85
CA PRO A 125 -8.59 6.60 -1.86
C PRO A 125 -7.46 7.57 -1.53
N GLY A 126 -6.71 7.95 -2.55
CA GLY A 126 -5.64 8.93 -2.44
C GLY A 126 -4.46 8.45 -1.62
N ARG A 127 -3.70 9.39 -1.09
CA ARG A 127 -2.51 9.13 -0.27
C ARG A 127 -2.87 8.66 1.13
N TRP A 128 -2.08 7.75 1.64
CA TRP A 128 -2.03 7.47 3.06
C TRP A 128 -1.00 8.37 3.76
N GLY A 129 -1.29 8.73 5.01
CA GLY A 129 -0.36 9.56 5.79
C GLY A 129 -0.26 11.02 5.38
N THR A 130 -1.25 11.51 4.66
CA THR A 130 -1.32 12.93 4.26
C THR A 130 -1.75 13.82 5.42
N ASN A 131 -1.29 15.09 5.44
CA ASN A 131 -1.77 16.09 6.37
C ASN A 131 -3.09 16.75 5.93
N SER A 132 -3.49 16.54 4.67
CA SER A 132 -4.74 17.06 4.10
C SER A 132 -5.65 15.92 3.71
N ALA A 133 -6.85 15.86 4.30
CA ALA A 133 -7.84 14.84 4.00
C ALA A 133 -8.41 14.94 2.58
N GLU A 134 -8.18 16.04 1.88
CA GLU A 134 -8.51 16.21 0.45
C GLU A 134 -7.57 15.43 -0.47
N LEU A 135 -6.38 15.07 0.02
CA LEU A 135 -5.39 14.33 -0.74
C LEU A 135 -5.43 12.82 -0.45
N GLY A 136 -6.22 12.40 0.51
CA GLY A 136 -6.33 11.01 0.91
C GLY A 136 -6.57 10.83 2.42
N ILE A 137 -6.14 9.71 2.99
CA ILE A 137 -6.49 9.32 4.36
C ILE A 137 -5.40 9.79 5.33
N PRO A 138 -5.74 10.69 6.30
CA PRO A 138 -4.78 11.36 7.17
C PRO A 138 -4.36 10.50 8.37
N VAL A 139 -3.87 9.28 8.14
CA VAL A 139 -3.32 8.43 9.19
C VAL A 139 -1.89 8.82 9.53
N ARG A 140 -1.48 8.59 10.78
CA ARG A 140 -0.08 8.55 11.18
C ARG A 140 0.42 7.10 11.11
N TYR A 141 1.71 6.91 10.89
CA TYR A 141 2.30 5.57 10.83
C TYR A 141 1.93 4.72 12.06
N ALA A 142 1.98 5.28 13.27
CA ALA A 142 1.60 4.56 14.49
C ALA A 142 0.15 4.03 14.48
N GLN A 143 -0.74 4.60 13.68
CA GLN A 143 -2.14 4.16 13.55
C GLN A 143 -2.29 2.95 12.63
N ILE A 144 -1.25 2.58 11.89
CA ILE A 144 -1.24 1.48 10.92
C ILE A 144 -0.06 0.51 11.12
N SER A 145 0.57 0.53 12.28
CA SER A 145 1.80 -0.22 12.59
C SER A 145 1.68 -1.75 12.46
N ASN A 146 0.47 -2.30 12.45
CA ASN A 146 0.21 -3.73 12.25
C ASN A 146 -0.28 -4.05 10.83
N VAL A 147 -0.33 -3.06 9.93
CA VAL A 147 -0.70 -3.27 8.53
C VAL A 147 0.45 -3.96 7.80
N ASN A 148 0.13 -5.03 7.08
CA ASN A 148 1.10 -5.79 6.31
C ASN A 148 1.16 -5.37 4.84
N ALA A 149 0.03 -4.90 4.30
CA ALA A 149 -0.04 -4.33 2.96
C ALA A 149 -0.98 -3.12 2.90
N ILE A 150 -0.56 -2.10 2.18
CA ILE A 150 -1.30 -0.85 1.99
C ILE A 150 -1.41 -0.51 0.51
N PHE A 151 -2.63 -0.13 0.08
CA PHE A 151 -2.88 0.24 -1.31
C PHE A 151 -3.52 1.61 -1.40
N GLU A 152 -2.92 2.47 -2.21
CA GLU A 152 -3.49 3.75 -2.63
C GLU A 152 -4.35 3.56 -3.87
N MET A 153 -5.56 4.10 -3.84
CA MET A 153 -6.50 4.01 -4.96
C MET A 153 -6.70 5.38 -5.59
N SER A 154 -6.42 5.47 -6.89
CA SER A 154 -6.63 6.67 -7.68
C SER A 154 -7.83 6.48 -8.59
N PHE A 155 -8.97 7.07 -8.21
CA PHE A 155 -10.22 7.01 -8.97
C PHE A 155 -10.66 8.40 -9.40
N GLU A 156 -10.79 8.62 -10.70
CA GLU A 156 -11.34 9.87 -11.26
C GLU A 156 -12.78 10.11 -10.81
N SER A 157 -13.55 9.04 -10.65
CA SER A 157 -14.95 9.09 -10.22
C SER A 157 -15.13 9.69 -8.83
N SER A 158 -14.11 9.65 -7.98
CA SER A 158 -14.12 10.24 -6.63
C SER A 158 -13.62 11.68 -6.59
N GLY A 159 -13.10 12.21 -7.71
CA GLY A 159 -12.43 13.52 -7.74
C GLY A 159 -11.07 13.56 -7.02
N LEU A 160 -10.63 12.42 -6.47
CA LEU A 160 -9.34 12.25 -5.83
C LEU A 160 -8.34 11.66 -6.82
N MET A 161 -7.55 12.54 -7.42
CA MET A 161 -6.43 12.19 -8.31
C MET A 161 -5.10 12.68 -7.68
N PRO A 162 -4.78 12.31 -6.45
CA PRO A 162 -3.53 12.73 -5.84
C PRO A 162 -2.35 11.99 -6.48
N GLU A 163 -1.21 12.65 -6.51
CA GLU A 163 0.05 11.94 -6.72
C GLU A 163 0.22 10.88 -5.62
N LEU A 164 0.85 9.76 -5.97
CA LEU A 164 1.13 8.69 -5.01
C LEU A 164 2.13 9.15 -3.94
N SER A 165 2.13 8.46 -2.79
CA SER A 165 3.00 8.78 -1.65
C SER A 165 4.48 8.49 -1.88
N PHE A 166 4.90 8.07 -3.08
CA PHE A 166 6.32 7.80 -3.39
C PHE A 166 7.23 8.97 -3.00
N GLY A 167 8.27 8.67 -2.23
CA GLY A 167 9.25 9.66 -1.80
C GLY A 167 8.84 10.49 -0.58
N SER A 168 7.68 10.25 0.04
CA SER A 168 7.30 10.89 1.30
C SER A 168 7.96 10.20 2.51
N HIS A 169 8.06 10.91 3.65
CA HIS A 169 8.52 10.30 4.90
C HIS A 169 7.64 9.12 5.33
N PHE A 170 6.34 9.24 5.15
CA PHE A 170 5.40 8.15 5.42
C PHE A 170 5.73 6.89 4.60
N PHE A 171 6.08 7.07 3.33
CA PHE A 171 6.49 5.98 2.48
C PHE A 171 7.79 5.30 2.96
N GLN A 172 8.74 6.09 3.50
CA GLN A 172 9.96 5.54 4.09
C GLN A 172 9.66 4.65 5.30
N ASP A 173 8.72 5.07 6.16
CA ASP A 173 8.27 4.25 7.30
C ASP A 173 7.71 2.90 6.84
N LEU A 174 6.95 2.87 5.73
CA LEU A 174 6.43 1.61 5.15
C LEU A 174 7.56 0.69 4.69
N VAL A 175 8.58 1.24 4.04
CA VAL A 175 9.74 0.47 3.57
C VAL A 175 10.53 -0.10 4.74
N GLU A 176 10.80 0.72 5.76
CA GLU A 176 11.56 0.32 6.95
C GLU A 176 10.89 -0.81 7.74
N THR A 177 9.56 -0.84 7.73
CA THR A 177 8.76 -1.85 8.43
C THR A 177 8.36 -3.04 7.59
N ASN A 178 8.83 -3.08 6.33
CA ASN A 178 8.50 -4.15 5.39
C ASN A 178 7.00 -4.26 5.08
N THR A 179 6.28 -3.14 5.14
CA THR A 179 4.89 -3.06 4.71
C THR A 179 4.84 -3.05 3.19
N PHE A 180 4.13 -3.99 2.59
CA PHE A 180 3.94 -4.02 1.14
C PHE A 180 3.10 -2.81 0.70
N TYR A 181 3.53 -2.13 -0.36
CA TYR A 181 2.83 -0.99 -0.91
C TYR A 181 2.46 -1.21 -2.36
N GLY A 182 1.26 -0.79 -2.74
CA GLY A 182 0.80 -0.80 -4.12
C GLY A 182 -0.15 0.34 -4.44
N ALA A 183 -0.28 0.63 -5.74
CA ALA A 183 -1.22 1.62 -6.24
C ALA A 183 -2.17 1.01 -7.27
N VAL A 184 -3.45 1.30 -7.11
CA VAL A 184 -4.55 0.87 -7.96
C VAL A 184 -5.05 2.07 -8.76
N PHE A 185 -5.08 1.97 -10.09
CA PHE A 185 -5.58 2.99 -10.98
C PHE A 185 -6.85 2.52 -11.70
N GLU A 186 -7.90 3.33 -11.68
CA GLU A 186 -9.18 3.04 -12.35
C GLU A 186 -9.04 3.07 -13.87
N LYS A 187 -8.25 4.00 -14.38
CA LYS A 187 -7.96 4.17 -15.81
C LYS A 187 -6.48 3.97 -16.11
N ASP A 188 -6.20 3.75 -17.39
CA ASP A 188 -4.82 3.74 -17.86
C ASP A 188 -4.12 5.04 -17.44
N SER A 189 -3.06 4.90 -16.67
CA SER A 189 -2.16 6.03 -16.43
C SER A 189 -1.60 6.52 -17.78
N SER A 190 -1.04 7.72 -17.81
CA SER A 190 -0.39 8.27 -19.01
C SER A 190 0.68 7.35 -19.63
N GLU A 191 1.05 6.27 -18.93
CA GLU A 191 1.99 5.23 -19.36
C GLU A 191 1.30 3.93 -19.82
N GLY A 192 -0.03 3.88 -19.92
CA GLY A 192 -0.79 2.71 -20.40
C GLY A 192 -0.84 1.54 -19.41
N VAL A 193 -0.62 1.78 -18.12
CA VAL A 193 -0.61 0.73 -17.08
C VAL A 193 -1.96 0.64 -16.40
N LYS A 194 -2.71 -0.40 -16.72
CA LYS A 194 -4.05 -0.64 -16.18
C LYS A 194 -4.01 -1.57 -14.98
N SER A 195 -4.63 -1.15 -13.87
CA SER A 195 -4.91 -2.05 -12.75
C SER A 195 -6.23 -2.78 -12.96
N ILE A 196 -6.29 -4.02 -12.52
CA ILE A 196 -7.55 -4.74 -12.34
C ILE A 196 -7.90 -4.66 -10.86
N TYR A 197 -9.12 -4.25 -10.54
CA TYR A 197 -9.62 -4.21 -9.17
C TYR A 197 -11.08 -4.68 -9.13
N ARG A 198 -11.35 -5.71 -8.33
CA ARG A 198 -12.64 -6.40 -8.26
C ARG A 198 -13.06 -6.60 -6.79
N PRO A 199 -13.55 -5.56 -6.11
CA PRO A 199 -13.96 -5.66 -4.70
C PRO A 199 -15.12 -6.63 -4.47
N GLN A 200 -15.93 -6.92 -5.50
CA GLN A 200 -17.03 -7.88 -5.44
C GLN A 200 -16.59 -9.31 -5.06
N VAL A 201 -15.32 -9.63 -5.16
CA VAL A 201 -14.76 -10.91 -4.67
C VAL A 201 -15.01 -11.10 -3.17
N LEU A 202 -15.21 -9.99 -2.43
CA LEU A 202 -15.45 -9.98 -0.98
C LEU A 202 -16.94 -9.82 -0.61
N GLU A 203 -17.88 -9.70 -1.55
CA GLU A 203 -19.30 -9.44 -1.27
C GLU A 203 -19.96 -10.47 -0.33
N ASN A 204 -19.48 -11.72 -0.33
CA ASN A 204 -20.00 -12.79 0.52
C ASN A 204 -19.19 -13.03 1.79
N GLU A 205 -18.17 -12.22 2.05
CA GLU A 205 -17.37 -12.33 3.26
C GLU A 205 -18.06 -11.61 4.42
N LYS A 206 -17.79 -12.08 5.64
CA LYS A 206 -18.36 -11.50 6.86
C LYS A 206 -17.77 -10.11 7.09
N GLU A 207 -18.63 -9.10 7.14
CA GLU A 207 -18.26 -7.79 7.63
C GLU A 207 -18.20 -7.80 9.16
N VAL A 208 -17.08 -7.40 9.74
CA VAL A 208 -16.85 -7.43 11.19
C VAL A 208 -17.06 -6.03 11.77
N TYR A 209 -18.11 -5.84 12.51
CA TYR A 209 -18.37 -4.59 13.21
C TYR A 209 -18.65 -4.80 14.71
N ASP A 210 -18.94 -6.03 15.15
CA ASP A 210 -19.35 -6.29 16.54
C ASP A 210 -18.18 -6.29 17.51
N GLU A 211 -16.99 -6.60 17.03
CA GLU A 211 -15.76 -6.64 17.81
C GLU A 211 -14.96 -5.34 17.73
N ILE A 212 -15.45 -4.35 16.96
CA ILE A 212 -14.80 -3.07 16.73
C ILE A 212 -15.64 -1.97 17.38
N PRO A 213 -15.05 -0.87 17.91
CA PRO A 213 -15.79 0.19 18.60
C PRO A 213 -16.97 0.76 17.79
N ASP A 214 -18.04 1.18 18.48
CA ASP A 214 -19.26 1.72 17.86
C ASP A 214 -19.02 2.89 16.90
N THR A 215 -17.93 3.62 17.07
CA THR A 215 -17.51 4.68 16.15
C THR A 215 -17.26 4.18 14.71
N ILE A 216 -16.88 2.91 14.57
CA ILE A 216 -16.66 2.30 13.26
C ILE A 216 -17.97 1.87 12.63
N LYS A 217 -18.93 1.41 13.46
CA LYS A 217 -20.28 1.05 12.97
C LYS A 217 -20.95 2.23 12.27
N ALA A 218 -20.73 3.45 12.75
CA ALA A 218 -21.24 4.67 12.11
C ALA A 218 -20.65 4.90 10.70
N LEU A 219 -19.44 4.39 10.44
CA LEU A 219 -18.72 4.55 9.19
C LEU A 219 -18.88 3.34 8.25
N ARG A 220 -19.71 2.34 8.56
CA ARG A 220 -19.82 1.08 7.80
C ARG A 220 -20.15 1.26 6.30
N ASN A 221 -20.77 2.37 5.94
CA ASN A 221 -21.04 2.69 4.53
C ASN A 221 -19.80 3.17 3.76
N ILE A 222 -18.77 3.59 4.49
CA ILE A 222 -17.53 4.14 3.94
C ILE A 222 -16.37 3.20 4.21
N LEU A 223 -16.29 2.65 5.43
CA LEU A 223 -15.24 1.73 5.83
C LEU A 223 -15.79 0.31 5.91
N LYS A 224 -15.37 -0.53 4.97
CA LYS A 224 -15.69 -1.96 4.94
C LYS A 224 -14.55 -2.75 5.59
N VAL A 225 -14.88 -3.56 6.58
CA VAL A 225 -13.93 -4.43 7.28
C VAL A 225 -14.37 -5.86 7.11
N TYR A 226 -13.62 -6.64 6.34
CA TYR A 226 -13.90 -8.05 6.07
C TYR A 226 -12.97 -8.93 6.89
N GLU A 227 -13.55 -9.94 7.51
CA GLU A 227 -12.80 -11.03 8.14
C GLU A 227 -13.04 -12.33 7.38
N LEU A 228 -11.94 -12.93 6.92
CA LEU A 228 -11.95 -14.13 6.12
C LEU A 228 -11.70 -15.32 7.07
N GLU A 229 -12.78 -15.98 7.50
CA GLU A 229 -12.72 -17.11 8.45
C GLU A 229 -12.44 -18.45 7.76
N GLU A 230 -13.01 -18.65 6.56
CA GLU A 230 -12.86 -19.88 5.76
C GLU A 230 -12.06 -19.69 4.48
N SER A 231 -11.53 -18.49 4.30
CA SER A 231 -10.76 -18.06 3.14
C SER A 231 -9.63 -17.13 3.57
N ARG A 232 -8.77 -16.79 2.64
CA ARG A 232 -7.72 -15.80 2.80
C ARG A 232 -7.49 -15.05 1.50
N MET A 233 -6.97 -13.86 1.59
CA MET A 233 -6.39 -13.18 0.43
C MET A 233 -4.94 -13.59 0.29
N VAL A 234 -4.56 -13.99 -0.90
CA VAL A 234 -3.16 -14.33 -1.23
C VAL A 234 -2.65 -13.30 -2.21
N LEU A 235 -1.54 -12.66 -1.87
CA LEU A 235 -0.84 -11.69 -2.71
C LEU A 235 0.50 -12.27 -3.12
N VAL A 236 0.79 -12.22 -4.41
CA VAL A 236 2.09 -12.60 -4.98
C VAL A 236 2.61 -11.47 -5.85
N ALA A 237 3.80 -10.98 -5.54
CA ALA A 237 4.57 -10.08 -6.40
C ALA A 237 5.73 -10.84 -7.03
N ASP A 238 5.94 -10.66 -8.34
CA ASP A 238 6.97 -11.39 -9.06
C ASP A 238 8.39 -10.86 -8.79
N SER A 239 9.40 -11.66 -9.17
CA SER A 239 10.81 -11.31 -8.96
C SER A 239 11.31 -10.13 -9.80
N LYS A 240 10.57 -9.73 -10.82
CA LYS A 240 10.90 -8.62 -11.72
C LYS A 240 10.17 -7.34 -11.36
N TRP A 241 9.25 -7.40 -10.40
CA TRP A 241 8.42 -6.27 -9.96
C TRP A 241 7.52 -5.72 -11.07
N GLU A 242 7.26 -6.52 -12.07
CA GLU A 242 6.43 -6.12 -13.19
C GLU A 242 4.97 -6.40 -12.95
N GLU A 243 4.65 -7.39 -12.11
CA GLU A 243 3.29 -7.84 -11.90
C GLU A 243 3.04 -8.26 -10.44
N THR A 244 1.93 -7.84 -9.88
CA THR A 244 1.44 -8.27 -8.57
C THR A 244 -0.01 -8.70 -8.70
N VAL A 245 -0.33 -9.89 -8.21
CA VAL A 245 -1.69 -10.44 -8.23
C VAL A 245 -2.13 -10.76 -6.82
N CYS A 246 -3.36 -10.36 -6.48
CA CYS A 246 -4.03 -10.71 -5.23
C CYS A 246 -5.35 -11.40 -5.54
N TRP A 247 -5.62 -12.54 -4.89
CA TRP A 247 -6.82 -13.32 -5.11
C TRP A 247 -7.35 -13.93 -3.81
N LYS A 248 -8.63 -14.32 -3.83
CA LYS A 248 -9.25 -15.04 -2.73
C LYS A 248 -9.04 -16.55 -2.89
N GLU A 249 -8.57 -17.19 -1.85
CA GLU A 249 -8.36 -18.64 -1.79
C GLU A 249 -9.11 -19.22 -0.58
N LYS A 250 -9.81 -20.32 -0.77
CA LYS A 250 -10.42 -21.06 0.35
C LYS A 250 -9.33 -21.72 1.19
N GLU A 251 -9.46 -21.64 2.49
CA GLU A 251 -8.58 -22.42 3.38
C GLU A 251 -8.85 -23.91 3.24
N ASN A 252 -7.79 -24.67 3.05
CA ASN A 252 -7.89 -26.12 3.16
C ASN A 252 -7.86 -26.51 4.65
N PRO A 253 -8.89 -27.18 5.19
CA PRO A 253 -8.94 -27.52 6.61
C PRO A 253 -7.82 -28.47 7.09
N LYS A 254 -6.82 -28.77 6.28
CA LYS A 254 -5.71 -29.69 6.56
C LYS A 254 -4.36 -29.04 6.85
N SER A 255 -4.25 -27.71 6.90
CA SER A 255 -2.93 -27.03 7.10
C SER A 255 -2.72 -26.44 8.50
N SER A 256 -3.61 -26.69 9.45
CA SER A 256 -3.38 -26.35 10.87
C SER A 256 -2.87 -27.60 11.62
N LYS A 257 -1.57 -27.82 11.55
CA LYS A 257 -0.82 -28.66 12.50
C LYS A 257 0.50 -28.00 12.83
#